data_7e43a0401c1a301c6d73e41608873ed0
#
_entry.id   7e43a0401c1a301c6d73e41608873ed0
#
_cell.length_a   1.000
_cell.length_b   1.000
_cell.length_c   1.000
_cell.angle_alpha   90.00
_cell.angle_beta   90.00
_cell.angle_gamma   90.00
#
_symmetry.space_group_name_H-M   'P 1'
#
loop_
_entity.id
_entity.type
_entity.pdbx_description
1 polymer ?
#
loop_
_entity_poly.entity_id
_entity_poly.type
_entity_poly.pdbx_seq_one_letter_code
_entity_poly.pdbx_strand_id
1 'polypeptide(L)'
;MITGIPDISPYNVYSALNPLLVQVMALGYHFNMYRNKPLLRKGGVMIITHPCFDEFDPKFHPSYIEFFHRLLPESRDAFFLREKYEREFATNPAYIEMYRRGNAYHGAHPFFMWYWGENGRQHVGKVIGAGAENAHVPEMLGWERADNLTEAIAMARSYMGRNAEITMLHQPIIGLCNVSD
;
A
#
# COMPACT_ATOMS: atom_id res chain seq x y z
N MET A 1 11.48 -10.07 1.79
CA MET A 1 12.04 -8.84 1.17
C MET A 1 11.81 -7.67 2.12
N ILE A 2 12.78 -6.78 2.27
CA ILE A 2 12.68 -5.56 3.10
C ILE A 2 12.84 -4.35 2.18
N THR A 3 11.95 -3.37 2.28
CA THR A 3 12.03 -2.12 1.51
C THR A 3 11.45 -0.96 2.31
N GLY A 4 12.08 0.21 2.20
CA GLY A 4 11.52 1.47 2.69
C GLY A 4 10.58 2.08 1.65
N ILE A 5 9.56 2.78 2.12
CA ILE A 5 8.70 3.60 1.25
C ILE A 5 9.14 5.06 1.41
N PRO A 6 9.46 5.77 0.33
CA PRO A 6 9.78 7.19 0.40
C PRO A 6 8.52 7.99 0.75
N ASP A 7 8.69 9.11 1.41
CA ASP A 7 7.57 10.00 1.77
C ASP A 7 7.09 10.86 0.58
N ILE A 8 7.29 10.37 -0.61
CA ILE A 8 6.87 11.01 -1.86
C ILE A 8 6.39 9.98 -2.88
N SER A 9 5.31 10.29 -3.54
CA SER A 9 4.78 9.55 -4.68
C SER A 9 4.28 10.52 -5.76
N PRO A 10 3.94 10.04 -6.95
CA PRO A 10 3.31 10.90 -7.97
C PRO A 10 1.99 11.53 -7.54
N TYR A 11 1.40 11.06 -6.43
CA TYR A 11 0.04 11.43 -6.00
C TYR A 11 -0.01 12.29 -4.74
N ASN A 12 1.14 12.62 -4.13
CA ASN A 12 1.17 13.44 -2.91
C ASN A 12 2.18 14.60 -2.99
N VAL A 13 2.36 15.21 -4.16
CA VAL A 13 3.37 16.27 -4.38
C VAL A 13 3.23 17.45 -3.41
N TYR A 14 2.02 17.71 -2.91
CA TYR A 14 1.72 18.81 -1.99
C TYR A 14 1.00 18.36 -0.72
N SER A 15 1.01 17.07 -0.39
CA SER A 15 0.28 16.50 0.75
C SER A 15 1.05 15.37 1.40
N ALA A 16 0.62 14.93 2.59
CA ALA A 16 1.16 13.75 3.25
C ALA A 16 0.93 12.48 2.41
N LEU A 17 1.84 11.53 2.52
CA LEU A 17 1.68 10.20 1.94
C LEU A 17 0.67 9.41 2.78
N ASN A 18 -0.60 9.47 2.39
CA ASN A 18 -1.67 8.79 3.12
C ASN A 18 -1.58 7.26 3.04
N PRO A 19 -2.26 6.52 3.93
CA PRO A 19 -2.20 5.05 4.00
C PRO A 19 -2.41 4.32 2.68
N LEU A 20 -3.34 4.77 1.84
CA LEU A 20 -3.59 4.14 0.54
C LEU A 20 -2.44 4.35 -0.44
N LEU A 21 -1.76 5.49 -0.33
CA LEU A 21 -0.56 5.77 -1.13
C LEU A 21 0.65 4.97 -0.61
N VAL A 22 0.79 4.77 0.70
CA VAL A 22 1.79 3.84 1.25
C VAL A 22 1.55 2.43 0.70
N GLN A 23 0.32 1.96 0.69
CA GLN A 23 -0.05 0.64 0.16
C GLN A 23 0.27 0.52 -1.34
N VAL A 24 -0.10 1.49 -2.16
CA VAL A 24 0.19 1.42 -3.60
C VAL A 24 1.68 1.52 -3.89
N MET A 25 2.43 2.31 -3.12
CA MET A 25 3.89 2.36 -3.25
C MET A 25 4.52 1.00 -2.91
N ALA A 26 4.06 0.35 -1.84
CA ALA A 26 4.57 -0.96 -1.43
C ALA A 26 4.19 -2.07 -2.42
N LEU A 27 2.90 -2.32 -2.59
CA LEU A 27 2.39 -3.49 -3.30
C LEU A 27 2.10 -3.23 -4.78
N GLY A 28 1.87 -1.97 -5.15
CA GLY A 28 1.64 -1.57 -6.54
C GLY A 28 2.94 -1.26 -7.28
N TYR A 29 3.84 -0.51 -6.67
CA TYR A 29 5.10 -0.10 -7.31
C TYR A 29 6.26 -1.01 -6.92
N HIS A 30 6.71 -1.01 -5.67
CA HIS A 30 7.93 -1.70 -5.27
C HIS A 30 7.85 -3.20 -5.51
N PHE A 31 6.72 -3.82 -5.23
CA PHE A 31 6.53 -5.24 -5.52
C PHE A 31 6.64 -5.54 -7.02
N ASN A 32 6.10 -4.69 -7.90
CA ASN A 32 6.02 -4.91 -9.33
C ASN A 32 7.27 -4.41 -10.12
N MET A 33 8.29 -3.88 -9.46
CA MET A 33 9.52 -3.43 -10.13
C MET A 33 10.47 -4.58 -10.47
N TYR A 34 10.01 -5.51 -11.29
CA TYR A 34 10.79 -6.65 -11.76
C TYR A 34 10.56 -6.95 -13.25
N ARG A 35 11.52 -7.66 -13.83
CA ARG A 35 11.40 -8.31 -15.13
C ARG A 35 11.45 -9.83 -14.94
N ASN A 36 10.74 -10.56 -15.77
CA ASN A 36 10.58 -12.01 -15.79
C ASN A 36 9.75 -12.55 -14.61
N LYS A 37 10.27 -12.56 -13.40
CA LYS A 37 9.59 -13.07 -12.20
C LYS A 37 9.78 -12.13 -11.02
N PRO A 38 8.82 -12.14 -10.06
CA PRO A 38 8.95 -11.33 -8.85
C PRO A 38 10.23 -11.62 -8.08
N LEU A 39 10.85 -10.57 -7.51
CA LEU A 39 12.00 -10.71 -6.63
C LEU A 39 11.63 -11.50 -5.37
N LEU A 40 10.44 -11.26 -4.82
CA LEU A 40 9.91 -12.02 -3.70
C LEU A 40 9.18 -13.26 -4.23
N ARG A 41 9.57 -14.45 -3.75
CA ARG A 41 8.87 -15.70 -4.09
C ARG A 41 7.41 -15.65 -3.60
N LYS A 42 6.53 -16.39 -4.28
CA LYS A 42 5.12 -16.51 -3.87
C LYS A 42 5.00 -17.02 -2.43
N GLY A 43 4.14 -16.39 -1.65
CA GLY A 43 3.96 -16.69 -0.23
C GLY A 43 5.07 -16.14 0.67
N GLY A 44 6.05 -15.42 0.13
CA GLY A 44 7.10 -14.78 0.92
C GLY A 44 6.60 -13.61 1.74
N VAL A 45 7.44 -13.11 2.67
CA VAL A 45 7.12 -11.97 3.55
C VAL A 45 7.72 -10.69 3.00
N MET A 46 6.92 -9.63 2.94
CA MET A 46 7.35 -8.28 2.60
C MET A 46 7.33 -7.41 3.86
N ILE A 47 8.49 -6.88 4.26
CA ILE A 47 8.62 -5.94 5.37
C ILE A 47 8.73 -4.54 4.77
N ILE A 48 7.84 -3.65 5.22
CA ILE A 48 7.77 -2.26 4.81
C ILE A 48 8.22 -1.39 5.98
N THR A 49 9.29 -0.60 5.78
CA THR A 49 9.73 0.38 6.78
C THR A 49 9.13 1.74 6.42
N HIS A 50 8.12 2.15 7.19
CA HIS A 50 7.45 3.44 7.06
C HIS A 50 6.65 3.72 8.33
N PRO A 51 6.58 4.98 8.83
CA PRO A 51 5.80 5.32 10.03
C PRO A 51 4.29 5.15 9.85
N CYS A 52 3.79 5.04 8.64
CA CYS A 52 2.38 4.78 8.33
C CYS A 52 1.43 5.76 9.04
N PHE A 53 1.65 7.05 8.81
CA PHE A 53 0.80 8.11 9.37
C PHE A 53 -0.66 7.93 8.96
N ASP A 54 -1.58 8.10 9.89
CA ASP A 54 -3.02 8.17 9.60
C ASP A 54 -3.40 9.62 9.23
N GLU A 55 -2.79 10.10 8.17
CA GLU A 55 -2.96 11.47 7.70
C GLU A 55 -3.48 11.48 6.26
N PHE A 56 -4.50 12.32 6.04
CA PHE A 56 -5.09 12.56 4.73
C PHE A 56 -5.22 14.05 4.48
N ASP A 57 -4.98 14.47 3.24
CA ASP A 57 -5.27 15.83 2.82
C ASP A 57 -6.72 15.91 2.31
N PRO A 58 -7.62 16.65 3.01
CA PRO A 58 -9.03 16.73 2.64
C PRO A 58 -9.28 17.53 1.34
N LYS A 59 -8.31 18.34 0.92
CA LYS A 59 -8.40 19.11 -0.31
C LYS A 59 -8.06 18.25 -1.54
N PHE A 60 -6.96 17.50 -1.47
CA PHE A 60 -6.49 16.73 -2.62
C PHE A 60 -7.02 15.28 -2.63
N HIS A 61 -7.26 14.69 -1.46
CA HIS A 61 -7.63 13.28 -1.28
C HIS A 61 -8.98 13.07 -0.54
N PRO A 62 -10.05 13.82 -0.80
CA PRO A 62 -11.29 13.71 -0.03
C PRO A 62 -11.92 12.31 -0.12
N SER A 63 -11.93 11.67 -1.29
CA SER A 63 -12.47 10.33 -1.48
C SER A 63 -11.63 9.22 -0.84
N TYR A 64 -10.33 9.47 -0.62
CA TYR A 64 -9.45 8.52 0.06
C TYR A 64 -9.80 8.36 1.55
N ILE A 65 -10.18 9.46 2.19
CA ILE A 65 -10.63 9.46 3.59
C ILE A 65 -11.81 8.52 3.75
N GLU A 66 -12.82 8.69 2.90
CA GLU A 66 -14.02 7.86 2.93
C GLU A 66 -13.72 6.40 2.54
N PHE A 67 -12.89 6.17 1.53
CA PHE A 67 -12.47 4.83 1.14
C PHE A 67 -11.81 4.10 2.32
N PHE A 68 -10.86 4.74 2.99
CA PHE A 68 -10.10 4.16 4.09
C PHE A 68 -10.99 3.88 5.31
N HIS A 69 -11.76 4.87 5.77
CA HIS A 69 -12.51 4.76 7.02
C HIS A 69 -13.88 4.08 6.89
N ARG A 70 -14.51 4.10 5.70
CA ARG A 70 -15.82 3.50 5.50
C ARG A 70 -15.74 2.15 4.78
N LEU A 71 -14.92 2.01 3.74
CA LEU A 71 -14.95 0.86 2.88
C LEU A 71 -14.02 -0.27 3.36
N LEU A 72 -12.77 0.05 3.71
CA LEU A 72 -11.81 -0.98 4.15
C LEU A 72 -12.22 -1.74 5.42
N PRO A 73 -12.93 -1.17 6.40
CA PRO A 73 -13.48 -1.94 7.51
C PRO A 73 -14.49 -3.00 7.07
N GLU A 74 -15.22 -2.77 5.98
CA GLU A 74 -16.19 -3.73 5.47
C GLU A 74 -15.52 -4.84 4.67
N SER A 75 -14.60 -4.49 3.78
CA SER A 75 -13.89 -5.46 2.94
C SER A 75 -12.58 -4.90 2.41
N ARG A 76 -11.59 -5.78 2.25
CA ARG A 76 -10.34 -5.52 1.53
C ARG A 76 -10.33 -6.16 0.14
N ASP A 77 -11.37 -6.92 -0.22
CA ASP A 77 -11.51 -7.54 -1.52
C ASP A 77 -11.76 -6.49 -2.61
N ALA A 78 -10.84 -6.40 -3.57
CA ALA A 78 -10.87 -5.39 -4.62
C ALA A 78 -12.09 -5.52 -5.52
N PHE A 79 -12.54 -6.75 -5.81
CA PHE A 79 -13.71 -6.99 -6.65
C PHE A 79 -14.99 -6.63 -5.92
N PHE A 80 -15.11 -6.99 -4.65
CA PHE A 80 -16.24 -6.59 -3.82
C PHE A 80 -16.36 -5.06 -3.75
N LEU A 81 -15.26 -4.36 -3.46
CA LEU A 81 -15.25 -2.91 -3.37
C LEU A 81 -15.64 -2.25 -4.69
N ARG A 82 -15.13 -2.78 -5.82
CA ARG A 82 -15.46 -2.30 -7.16
C ARG A 82 -16.96 -2.41 -7.43
N GLU A 83 -17.51 -3.61 -7.31
CA GLU A 83 -18.91 -3.87 -7.65
C GLU A 83 -19.89 -3.07 -6.78
N LYS A 84 -19.54 -2.88 -5.50
CA LYS A 84 -20.44 -2.23 -4.55
C LYS A 84 -20.34 -0.72 -4.54
N TYR A 85 -19.13 -0.14 -4.68
CA TYR A 85 -18.89 1.25 -4.33
C TYR A 85 -18.26 2.12 -5.42
N GLU A 86 -17.50 1.56 -6.38
CA GLU A 86 -16.75 2.38 -7.33
C GLU A 86 -17.65 3.35 -8.10
N ARG A 87 -18.82 2.89 -8.56
CA ARG A 87 -19.76 3.73 -9.28
C ARG A 87 -20.30 4.88 -8.42
N GLU A 88 -20.63 4.61 -7.15
CA GLU A 88 -21.07 5.63 -6.19
C GLU A 88 -20.04 6.76 -6.11
N PHE A 89 -18.77 6.42 -5.90
CA PHE A 89 -17.68 7.38 -5.79
C PHE A 89 -17.41 8.11 -7.11
N ALA A 90 -17.40 7.39 -8.21
CA ALA A 90 -17.14 7.94 -9.54
C ALA A 90 -18.21 8.95 -10.00
N THR A 91 -19.45 8.77 -9.56
CA THR A 91 -20.58 9.62 -9.95
C THR A 91 -21.03 10.59 -8.86
N ASN A 92 -20.34 10.63 -7.71
CA ASN A 92 -20.67 11.56 -6.62
C ASN A 92 -20.46 13.01 -7.06
N PRO A 93 -21.52 13.85 -7.05
CA PRO A 93 -21.42 15.22 -7.54
C PRO A 93 -20.42 16.08 -6.78
N ALA A 94 -20.26 15.85 -5.46
CA ALA A 94 -19.29 16.58 -4.65
C ALA A 94 -17.84 16.25 -5.06
N TYR A 95 -17.52 14.96 -5.26
CA TYR A 95 -16.19 14.57 -5.74
C TYR A 95 -15.90 15.05 -7.16
N ILE A 96 -16.91 15.06 -8.05
CA ILE A 96 -16.78 15.59 -9.40
C ILE A 96 -16.49 17.09 -9.37
N GLU A 97 -17.17 17.85 -8.50
CA GLU A 97 -16.94 19.28 -8.35
C GLU A 97 -15.54 19.58 -7.80
N MET A 98 -15.13 18.86 -6.74
CA MET A 98 -13.79 18.99 -6.16
C MET A 98 -12.69 18.64 -7.17
N TYR A 99 -12.89 17.62 -7.98
CA TYR A 99 -11.96 17.23 -9.04
C TYR A 99 -11.86 18.33 -10.11
N ARG A 100 -12.99 18.82 -10.58
CA ARG A 100 -13.03 19.78 -11.71
C ARG A 100 -12.54 21.18 -11.32
N ARG A 101 -12.75 21.60 -10.08
CA ARG A 101 -12.51 22.99 -9.66
C ARG A 101 -11.59 23.13 -8.45
N GLY A 102 -11.40 22.08 -7.67
CA GLY A 102 -10.62 22.08 -6.43
C GLY A 102 -9.24 21.42 -6.53
N ASN A 103 -8.87 20.88 -7.69
CA ASN A 103 -7.66 20.10 -7.90
C ASN A 103 -7.59 18.81 -7.05
N ALA A 104 -8.72 18.34 -6.52
CA ALA A 104 -8.76 17.05 -5.85
C ALA A 104 -8.60 15.90 -6.84
N TYR A 105 -8.12 14.74 -6.39
CA TYR A 105 -8.18 13.53 -7.18
C TYR A 105 -9.63 13.09 -7.40
N HIS A 106 -9.89 12.45 -8.54
CA HIS A 106 -11.22 11.97 -8.90
C HIS A 106 -11.77 10.98 -7.84
N GLY A 107 -13.09 10.97 -7.62
CA GLY A 107 -13.72 10.13 -6.61
C GLY A 107 -13.35 8.64 -6.66
N ALA A 108 -13.19 8.08 -7.86
CA ALA A 108 -12.76 6.69 -8.03
C ALA A 108 -11.24 6.44 -7.89
N HIS A 109 -10.43 7.47 -7.71
CA HIS A 109 -8.98 7.31 -7.71
C HIS A 109 -8.45 6.40 -6.58
N PRO A 110 -8.97 6.42 -5.34
CA PRO A 110 -8.52 5.48 -4.29
C PRO A 110 -8.77 4.01 -4.66
N PHE A 111 -9.79 3.70 -5.43
CA PHE A 111 -10.04 2.35 -5.94
C PHE A 111 -8.90 1.89 -6.85
N PHE A 112 -8.45 2.74 -7.78
CA PHE A 112 -7.33 2.41 -8.65
C PHE A 112 -6.03 2.21 -7.89
N MET A 113 -5.79 3.01 -6.85
CA MET A 113 -4.65 2.81 -5.97
C MET A 113 -4.73 1.48 -5.23
N TRP A 114 -5.92 1.08 -4.81
CA TRP A 114 -6.16 -0.20 -4.16
C TRP A 114 -5.97 -1.37 -5.14
N TYR A 115 -6.53 -1.29 -6.35
CA TYR A 115 -6.41 -2.34 -7.38
C TYR A 115 -4.97 -2.56 -7.82
N TRP A 116 -4.21 -1.50 -7.92
CA TRP A 116 -2.80 -1.60 -8.33
C TRP A 116 -1.97 -2.48 -7.37
N GLY A 117 -2.31 -2.52 -6.10
CA GLY A 117 -1.68 -3.40 -5.12
C GLY A 117 -2.16 -4.85 -5.14
N GLU A 118 -3.19 -5.19 -5.94
CA GLU A 118 -3.83 -6.51 -5.89
C GLU A 118 -2.91 -7.65 -6.29
N ASN A 119 -2.09 -7.47 -7.33
CA ASN A 119 -1.09 -8.45 -7.72
C ASN A 119 -0.13 -8.77 -6.57
N GLY A 120 0.33 -7.74 -5.87
CA GLY A 120 1.17 -7.91 -4.67
C GLY A 120 0.43 -8.65 -3.55
N ARG A 121 -0.81 -8.25 -3.23
CA ARG A 121 -1.62 -8.91 -2.18
C ARG A 121 -1.85 -10.40 -2.44
N GLN A 122 -2.10 -10.78 -3.69
CA GLN A 122 -2.30 -12.19 -4.06
C GLN A 122 -1.00 -13.01 -4.09
N HIS A 123 0.14 -12.35 -4.24
CA HIS A 123 1.43 -13.01 -4.35
C HIS A 123 2.13 -13.16 -2.99
N VAL A 124 2.11 -12.10 -2.18
CA VAL A 124 2.81 -12.01 -0.90
C VAL A 124 2.03 -12.79 0.18
N GLY A 125 2.72 -13.63 0.94
CA GLY A 125 2.09 -14.37 2.04
C GLY A 125 1.76 -13.49 3.24
N LYS A 126 2.64 -12.53 3.54
CA LYS A 126 2.48 -11.58 4.65
C LYS A 126 3.13 -10.24 4.31
N VAL A 127 2.50 -9.16 4.77
CA VAL A 127 3.10 -7.82 4.81
C VAL A 127 3.24 -7.40 6.26
N ILE A 128 4.39 -6.88 6.64
CA ILE A 128 4.69 -6.39 7.99
C ILE A 128 5.11 -4.94 7.90
N GLY A 129 4.35 -4.04 8.51
CA GLY A 129 4.72 -2.63 8.69
C GLY A 129 5.65 -2.47 9.89
N ALA A 130 6.92 -2.18 9.63
CA ALA A 130 7.93 -1.99 10.66
C ALA A 130 8.12 -0.51 10.98
N GLY A 131 7.95 -0.12 12.25
CA GLY A 131 8.05 1.25 12.72
C GLY A 131 6.81 2.11 12.49
N ALA A 132 5.65 1.49 12.24
CA ALA A 132 4.39 2.20 12.17
C ALA A 132 4.07 2.84 13.54
N GLU A 133 3.69 4.13 13.54
CA GLU A 133 3.42 4.88 14.78
C GLU A 133 2.25 4.31 15.59
N ASN A 134 1.26 3.74 14.90
CA ASN A 134 0.13 3.07 15.53
C ASN A 134 -0.24 1.78 14.79
N ALA A 135 -1.05 0.94 15.41
CA ALA A 135 -1.49 -0.32 14.81
C ALA A 135 -2.61 -0.13 13.78
N HIS A 136 -3.34 0.97 13.87
CA HIS A 136 -4.57 1.20 13.10
C HIS A 136 -4.32 1.12 11.59
N VAL A 137 -3.31 1.84 11.08
CA VAL A 137 -3.05 1.88 9.63
C VAL A 137 -2.63 0.52 9.07
N PRO A 138 -1.62 -0.19 9.63
CA PRO A 138 -1.31 -1.55 9.20
C PRO A 138 -2.52 -2.49 9.25
N GLU A 139 -3.30 -2.48 10.33
CA GLU A 139 -4.50 -3.32 10.47
C GLU A 139 -5.52 -3.04 9.37
N MET A 140 -5.80 -1.76 9.08
CA MET A 140 -6.72 -1.35 8.02
C MET A 140 -6.25 -1.82 6.65
N LEU A 141 -4.95 -1.79 6.38
CA LEU A 141 -4.36 -2.28 5.14
C LEU A 141 -4.28 -3.82 5.07
N GLY A 142 -4.58 -4.53 6.16
CA GLY A 142 -4.44 -5.99 6.26
C GLY A 142 -3.00 -6.44 6.48
N TRP A 143 -2.17 -5.58 7.05
CA TRP A 143 -0.77 -5.83 7.38
C TRP A 143 -0.60 -6.14 8.86
N GLU A 144 0.47 -6.85 9.20
CA GLU A 144 0.92 -6.98 10.58
C GLU A 144 1.79 -5.78 10.96
N ARG A 145 1.78 -5.41 12.24
CA ARG A 145 2.61 -4.34 12.78
C ARG A 145 3.78 -4.93 13.55
N ALA A 146 4.95 -4.32 13.38
CA ALA A 146 6.12 -4.50 14.24
C ALA A 146 6.62 -3.14 14.71
N ASP A 147 7.08 -3.04 15.96
CA ASP A 147 7.56 -1.78 16.52
C ASP A 147 8.86 -1.29 15.83
N ASN A 148 9.65 -2.24 15.31
CA ASN A 148 10.90 -1.94 14.63
C ASN A 148 11.30 -3.05 13.66
N LEU A 149 12.36 -2.81 12.88
CA LEU A 149 12.85 -3.76 11.89
C LEU A 149 13.33 -5.08 12.51
N THR A 150 13.91 -5.06 13.70
CA THR A 150 14.39 -6.30 14.37
C THR A 150 13.22 -7.22 14.69
N GLU A 151 12.14 -6.67 15.23
CA GLU A 151 10.91 -7.42 15.49
C GLU A 151 10.27 -7.93 14.20
N ALA A 152 10.17 -7.08 13.18
CA ALA A 152 9.62 -7.48 11.88
C ALA A 152 10.39 -8.66 11.26
N ILE A 153 11.72 -8.67 11.37
CA ILE A 153 12.56 -9.78 10.92
C ILE A 153 12.30 -11.04 11.76
N ALA A 154 12.13 -10.90 13.07
CA ALA A 154 11.81 -12.04 13.94
C ALA A 154 10.44 -12.63 13.59
N MET A 155 9.43 -11.80 13.36
CA MET A 155 8.11 -12.21 12.88
C MET A 155 8.21 -12.91 11.52
N ALA A 156 8.90 -12.32 10.56
CA ALA A 156 9.08 -12.92 9.24
C ALA A 156 9.76 -14.29 9.32
N ARG A 157 10.77 -14.47 10.19
CA ARG A 157 11.42 -15.75 10.41
C ARG A 157 10.53 -16.80 11.06
N SER A 158 9.54 -16.40 11.86
CA SER A 158 8.55 -17.32 12.42
C SER A 158 7.66 -17.93 11.33
N TYR A 159 7.36 -17.20 10.27
CA TYR A 159 6.58 -17.69 9.12
C TYR A 159 7.42 -18.46 8.10
N MET A 160 8.62 -17.95 7.81
CA MET A 160 9.41 -18.43 6.67
C MET A 160 10.47 -19.47 7.07
N GLY A 161 10.69 -19.64 8.38
CA GLY A 161 11.79 -20.45 8.90
C GLY A 161 13.07 -19.64 9.12
N ARG A 162 13.92 -20.12 10.04
CA ARG A 162 15.14 -19.41 10.48
C ARG A 162 16.17 -19.19 9.37
N ASN A 163 16.18 -20.07 8.37
CA ASN A 163 17.13 -20.05 7.27
C ASN A 163 16.61 -19.33 6.02
N ALA A 164 15.48 -18.59 6.14
CA ALA A 164 14.94 -17.82 5.03
C ALA A 164 15.93 -16.74 4.59
N GLU A 165 16.17 -16.67 3.30
CA GLU A 165 16.97 -15.61 2.69
C GLU A 165 16.28 -14.25 2.85
N ILE A 166 17.07 -13.21 3.11
CA ILE A 166 16.60 -11.84 3.25
C ILE A 166 17.22 -10.99 2.16
N THR A 167 16.39 -10.45 1.29
CA THR A 167 16.79 -9.41 0.35
C THR A 167 16.36 -8.07 0.91
N MET A 168 17.29 -7.16 1.11
CA MET A 168 17.03 -5.80 1.57
C MET A 168 17.37 -4.79 0.48
N LEU A 169 16.41 -3.94 0.16
CA LEU A 169 16.60 -2.83 -0.75
C LEU A 169 16.95 -1.60 0.09
N HIS A 170 18.21 -1.19 0.03
CA HIS A 170 18.74 -0.08 0.86
C HIS A 170 18.18 1.28 0.49
N GLN A 171 17.71 1.41 -0.74
CA GLN A 171 17.08 2.64 -1.23
C GLN A 171 15.73 2.29 -1.85
N PRO A 172 14.75 3.20 -1.79
CA PRO A 172 13.50 3.02 -2.52
C PRO A 172 13.80 2.78 -4.01
N ILE A 173 13.18 1.76 -4.57
CA ILE A 173 13.49 1.34 -5.94
C ILE A 173 12.94 2.37 -6.93
N ILE A 174 13.82 2.93 -7.73
CA ILE A 174 13.48 3.62 -8.96
C ILE A 174 14.17 2.84 -10.10
N GLY A 175 13.62 1.68 -10.43
CA GLY A 175 14.21 0.82 -11.44
C GLY A 175 13.58 -0.55 -11.49
N LEU A 176 14.02 -1.37 -12.42
CA LEU A 176 13.52 -2.74 -12.61
C LEU A 176 14.60 -3.76 -12.24
N CYS A 177 14.28 -4.66 -11.34
CA CYS A 177 15.13 -5.81 -11.03
C CYS A 177 15.03 -6.86 -12.15
N ASN A 178 16.17 -7.29 -12.70
CA ASN A 178 16.21 -8.51 -13.50
C ASN A 178 16.40 -9.69 -12.56
N VAL A 179 15.40 -10.57 -12.53
CA VAL A 179 15.47 -11.80 -11.71
C VAL A 179 15.73 -12.97 -12.64
N SER A 180 16.92 -13.57 -12.52
CA SER A 180 17.32 -14.79 -13.21
C SER A 180 17.19 -16.00 -12.28
N ASP A 181 17.19 -17.18 -12.87
CA ASP A 181 17.28 -18.44 -12.13
C ASP A 181 18.66 -18.64 -11.53
#